data_9954731ca16b369cdd9da7d62477434f
#
_entry.id   9954731ca16b369cdd9da7d62477434f
#
_cell.length_a   1.000
_cell.length_b   1.000
_cell.length_c   1.000
_cell.angle_alpha   90.00
_cell.angle_beta   90.00
_cell.angle_gamma   90.00
#
_symmetry.space_group_name_H-M   'P 1'
#
loop_
_entity.id
_entity.type
_entity.pdbx_description
1 polymer ?
#
loop_
_entity_poly.entity_id
_entity_poly.type
_entity_poly.pdbx_seq_one_letter_code
_entity_poly.pdbx_strand_id
1 'polypeptide(L)'
;MKFITALPFLAGLAAAAVVEPRHCAGNNCNRAVTGTRPGLLPLTERSSHCASFLLTTVTPAASTVTVTVENPPATPTHAHTKRDLLENRQVTVVPTAIPDYAENCVDAAEYISACSCFGLTGSVTTAPAPTVTVTTTVDYCEE
;
A
#
# COMPACT_ATOMS: atom_id res chain seq x y z
N MET A 1 16.46 53.57 9.17
CA MET A 1 16.80 52.68 8.04
C MET A 1 16.11 51.33 8.25
N LYS A 2 15.06 51.08 7.48
CA LYS A 2 14.25 49.81 7.58
C LYS A 2 14.71 48.87 6.46
N PHE A 3 15.34 47.74 6.83
CA PHE A 3 15.68 46.68 5.89
C PHE A 3 14.46 45.77 5.73
N ILE A 4 13.85 45.76 4.54
CA ILE A 4 12.81 44.84 4.11
C ILE A 4 13.51 43.63 3.51
N THR A 5 13.50 42.51 4.21
CA THR A 5 14.01 41.25 3.71
C THR A 5 12.91 40.57 2.90
N ALA A 6 13.05 40.57 1.58
CA ALA A 6 12.15 39.84 0.69
C ALA A 6 12.53 38.35 0.70
N LEU A 7 11.62 37.48 1.16
CA LEU A 7 11.73 36.02 1.01
C LEU A 7 11.36 35.62 -0.42
N PRO A 8 12.20 34.85 -1.14
CA PRO A 8 11.79 34.31 -2.44
C PRO A 8 10.87 33.12 -2.21
N PHE A 9 9.63 33.24 -2.70
CA PHE A 9 8.70 32.13 -2.86
C PHE A 9 9.23 31.17 -3.94
N LEU A 10 9.72 30.02 -3.57
CA LEU A 10 9.98 28.92 -4.49
C LEU A 10 8.63 28.32 -4.89
N ALA A 11 8.11 28.72 -6.04
CA ALA A 11 6.99 28.06 -6.69
C ALA A 11 7.50 26.70 -7.23
N GLY A 12 7.18 25.61 -6.51
CA GLY A 12 7.37 24.26 -6.97
C GLY A 12 6.50 24.01 -8.19
N LEU A 13 7.12 23.86 -9.37
CA LEU A 13 6.45 23.34 -10.56
C LEU A 13 6.07 21.88 -10.29
N ALA A 14 4.80 21.62 -9.97
CA ALA A 14 4.22 20.30 -10.07
C ALA A 14 4.21 19.93 -11.57
N ALA A 15 5.12 19.08 -11.99
CA ALA A 15 5.07 18.45 -13.29
C ALA A 15 3.85 17.54 -13.32
N ALA A 16 2.73 18.01 -13.87
CA ALA A 16 1.63 17.16 -14.24
C ALA A 16 2.17 16.18 -15.30
N ALA A 17 2.32 14.91 -14.91
CA ALA A 17 2.59 13.86 -15.85
C ALA A 17 1.41 13.83 -16.83
N VAL A 18 1.66 14.25 -18.06
CA VAL A 18 0.71 14.08 -19.17
C VAL A 18 0.61 12.58 -19.39
N VAL A 19 -0.47 11.97 -18.87
CA VAL A 19 -0.82 10.59 -19.20
C VAL A 19 -1.26 10.63 -20.67
N GLU A 20 -0.36 10.24 -21.57
CA GLU A 20 -0.72 10.02 -22.96
C GLU A 20 -1.89 9.05 -23.00
N PRO A 21 -2.95 9.33 -23.83
CA PRO A 21 -4.04 8.39 -23.99
C PRO A 21 -3.45 7.09 -24.54
N ARG A 22 -3.35 6.06 -23.67
CA ARG A 22 -2.86 4.76 -24.09
C ARG A 22 -3.79 4.24 -25.19
N HIS A 23 -3.23 3.98 -26.34
CA HIS A 23 -3.94 3.34 -27.44
C HIS A 23 -4.44 1.99 -26.90
N CYS A 24 -5.76 1.88 -26.72
CA CYS A 24 -6.40 0.62 -26.32
C CYS A 24 -6.24 -0.37 -27.48
N ALA A 25 -5.08 -1.06 -27.51
CA ALA A 25 -4.72 -1.99 -28.56
C ALA A 25 -5.76 -3.12 -28.62
N GLY A 26 -6.22 -3.45 -29.83
CA GLY A 26 -7.19 -4.53 -30.04
C GLY A 26 -6.60 -5.94 -29.89
N ASN A 27 -5.69 -6.15 -28.91
CA ASN A 27 -5.12 -7.44 -28.58
C ASN A 27 -6.11 -8.34 -27.82
N ASN A 28 -5.76 -9.60 -27.62
CA ASN A 28 -6.65 -10.58 -27.00
C ASN A 28 -6.90 -10.27 -25.52
N CYS A 29 -5.90 -9.74 -24.78
CA CYS A 29 -6.06 -9.30 -23.41
C CYS A 29 -7.10 -8.17 -23.31
N ASN A 30 -6.95 -7.11 -24.11
CA ASN A 30 -7.89 -6.00 -24.08
C ASN A 30 -9.31 -6.44 -24.49
N ARG A 31 -9.43 -7.36 -25.47
CA ARG A 31 -10.74 -7.92 -25.87
C ARG A 31 -11.39 -8.77 -24.78
N ALA A 32 -10.60 -9.47 -23.96
CA ALA A 32 -11.11 -10.21 -22.81
C ALA A 32 -11.58 -9.25 -21.70
N VAL A 33 -10.85 -8.18 -21.47
CA VAL A 33 -11.12 -7.21 -20.38
C VAL A 33 -12.24 -6.23 -20.75
N THR A 34 -12.17 -5.57 -21.91
CA THR A 34 -13.09 -4.48 -22.30
C THR A 34 -14.05 -4.85 -23.43
N GLY A 35 -13.89 -6.03 -24.04
CA GLY A 35 -14.71 -6.46 -25.17
C GLY A 35 -16.17 -6.67 -24.80
N THR A 36 -17.04 -6.67 -25.82
CA THR A 36 -18.51 -6.81 -25.68
C THR A 36 -19.06 -8.09 -26.32
N ARG A 37 -18.18 -9.08 -26.61
CA ARG A 37 -18.60 -10.33 -27.22
C ARG A 37 -19.52 -11.15 -26.31
N PRO A 38 -20.48 -11.92 -26.87
CA PRO A 38 -21.24 -12.89 -26.09
C PRO A 38 -20.33 -13.91 -25.40
N GLY A 39 -20.71 -14.33 -24.20
CA GLY A 39 -19.94 -15.29 -23.38
C GLY A 39 -18.89 -14.68 -22.43
N LEU A 40 -18.64 -13.38 -22.50
CA LEU A 40 -17.82 -12.68 -21.54
C LEU A 40 -18.64 -12.31 -20.29
N LEU A 41 -17.96 -12.19 -19.15
CA LEU A 41 -18.54 -11.62 -17.92
C LEU A 41 -19.11 -10.22 -18.20
N PRO A 42 -20.12 -9.75 -17.42
CA PRO A 42 -20.64 -8.39 -17.54
C PRO A 42 -19.54 -7.34 -17.44
N LEU A 43 -19.64 -6.27 -18.23
CA LEU A 43 -18.66 -5.17 -18.23
C LEU A 43 -18.50 -4.54 -16.83
N THR A 44 -19.60 -4.43 -16.07
CA THR A 44 -19.60 -3.89 -14.70
C THR A 44 -18.77 -4.75 -13.77
N GLU A 45 -18.84 -6.07 -13.89
CA GLU A 45 -18.05 -7.00 -13.06
C GLU A 45 -16.56 -6.93 -13.42
N ARG A 46 -16.24 -6.95 -14.72
CA ARG A 46 -14.85 -6.81 -15.20
C ARG A 46 -14.25 -5.46 -14.82
N SER A 47 -15.03 -4.38 -14.89
CA SER A 47 -14.61 -3.07 -14.42
C SER A 47 -14.34 -3.05 -12.90
N SER A 48 -15.16 -3.74 -12.10
CA SER A 48 -14.93 -3.90 -10.66
C SER A 48 -13.65 -4.68 -10.35
N HIS A 49 -13.40 -5.77 -11.10
CA HIS A 49 -12.14 -6.52 -10.98
C HIS A 49 -10.93 -5.66 -11.33
N CYS A 50 -11.01 -4.88 -12.38
CA CYS A 50 -9.98 -3.91 -12.74
C CYS A 50 -9.73 -2.87 -11.64
N ALA A 51 -10.79 -2.31 -11.06
CA ALA A 51 -10.67 -1.34 -9.96
C ALA A 51 -9.97 -1.96 -8.74
N SER A 52 -10.32 -3.20 -8.39
CA SER A 52 -9.68 -3.94 -7.30
C SER A 52 -8.22 -4.26 -7.59
N PHE A 53 -7.90 -4.61 -8.83
CA PHE A 53 -6.52 -4.91 -9.25
C PHE A 53 -5.63 -3.67 -9.26
N LEU A 54 -6.19 -2.51 -9.57
CA LEU A 54 -5.48 -1.23 -9.57
C LEU A 54 -5.37 -0.61 -8.18
N LEU A 55 -5.94 -1.24 -7.14
CA LEU A 55 -5.90 -0.76 -5.77
C LEU A 55 -4.62 -1.20 -5.08
N THR A 56 -3.77 -0.24 -4.74
CA THR A 56 -2.58 -0.46 -3.91
C THR A 56 -2.92 -0.25 -2.45
N THR A 57 -2.62 -1.21 -1.60
CA THR A 57 -2.82 -1.10 -0.16
C THR A 57 -1.49 -0.82 0.54
N VAL A 58 -1.44 0.27 1.28
CA VAL A 58 -0.28 0.67 2.09
C VAL A 58 -0.62 0.45 3.55
N THR A 59 0.13 -0.43 4.21
CA THR A 59 0.04 -0.62 5.67
C THR A 59 1.17 0.17 6.32
N PRO A 60 0.84 1.18 7.15
CA PRO A 60 1.86 1.93 7.87
C PRO A 60 2.67 1.04 8.80
N ALA A 61 3.83 1.54 9.19
CA ALA A 61 4.64 0.91 10.22
C ALA A 61 3.85 0.71 11.52
N ALA A 62 4.13 -0.38 12.24
CA ALA A 62 3.49 -0.66 13.53
C ALA A 62 3.80 0.42 14.56
N SER A 63 2.79 0.84 15.33
CA SER A 63 3.00 1.66 16.52
C SER A 63 3.31 0.75 17.71
N THR A 64 4.35 1.10 18.50
CA THR A 64 4.72 0.35 19.71
C THR A 64 4.13 1.03 20.94
N VAL A 65 3.36 0.28 21.73
CA VAL A 65 2.91 0.70 23.05
C VAL A 65 3.69 -0.07 24.10
N THR A 66 4.44 0.64 24.94
CA THR A 66 5.18 0.04 26.06
C THR A 66 4.30 0.06 27.30
N VAL A 67 4.04 -1.10 27.87
CA VAL A 67 3.38 -1.24 29.18
C VAL A 67 4.44 -1.64 30.20
N THR A 68 4.64 -0.80 31.19
CA THR A 68 5.54 -1.08 32.31
C THR A 68 4.75 -1.78 33.40
N VAL A 69 5.18 -2.95 33.80
CA VAL A 69 4.61 -3.70 34.93
C VAL A 69 5.62 -3.72 36.07
N GLU A 70 5.20 -3.27 37.24
CA GLU A 70 6.00 -3.34 38.45
C GLU A 70 5.85 -4.74 39.04
N ASN A 71 6.98 -5.43 39.27
CA ASN A 71 7.01 -6.75 39.88
C ASN A 71 7.40 -6.60 41.36
N PRO A 72 6.66 -7.20 42.29
CA PRO A 72 7.17 -7.31 43.68
C PRO A 72 8.43 -8.20 43.71
N PRO A 73 9.35 -8.01 44.67
CA PRO A 73 10.70 -8.59 44.64
C PRO A 73 10.66 -10.11 44.57
N ALA A 74 11.06 -10.65 43.42
CA ALA A 74 11.28 -12.06 43.21
C ALA A 74 12.74 -12.27 42.73
N THR A 75 13.35 -13.28 43.26
CA THR A 75 14.73 -13.76 43.05
C THR A 75 15.26 -13.55 41.62
N PRO A 76 16.47 -12.99 41.41
CA PRO A 76 16.94 -12.64 40.07
C PRO A 76 17.23 -13.88 39.22
N THR A 77 16.34 -14.16 38.29
CA THR A 77 16.63 -15.05 37.19
C THR A 77 16.89 -14.19 35.95
N HIS A 78 18.15 -14.04 35.58
CA HIS A 78 18.55 -13.28 34.39
C HIS A 78 18.09 -13.96 33.13
N ALA A 79 16.88 -13.67 32.70
CA ALA A 79 16.41 -14.01 31.37
C ALA A 79 16.81 -12.88 30.40
N HIS A 80 17.89 -13.08 29.67
CA HIS A 80 18.23 -12.20 28.53
C HIS A 80 17.20 -12.41 27.43
N THR A 81 16.14 -11.64 27.43
CA THR A 81 15.21 -11.58 26.30
C THR A 81 15.91 -10.84 25.17
N LYS A 82 16.24 -11.57 24.10
CA LYS A 82 16.65 -10.95 22.83
C LYS A 82 15.55 -10.00 22.41
N ARG A 83 15.88 -8.72 22.35
CA ARG A 83 15.03 -7.72 21.67
C ARG A 83 15.12 -8.03 20.20
N ASP A 84 14.14 -8.71 19.66
CA ASP A 84 13.89 -8.68 18.23
C ASP A 84 13.59 -7.22 17.88
N LEU A 85 14.51 -6.61 17.15
CA LEU A 85 14.28 -5.31 16.51
C LEU A 85 13.17 -5.54 15.50
N LEU A 86 11.92 -5.32 15.92
CA LEU A 86 10.79 -5.20 15.01
C LEU A 86 11.12 -4.03 14.08
N GLU A 87 11.61 -4.36 12.89
CA GLU A 87 11.78 -3.38 11.84
C GLU A 87 10.41 -2.75 11.56
N ASN A 88 10.30 -1.50 11.92
CA ASN A 88 9.10 -0.68 11.76
C ASN A 88 8.97 -0.33 10.27
N ARG A 89 8.60 -1.33 9.45
CA ARG A 89 8.60 -1.23 8.00
C ARG A 89 7.17 -1.06 7.47
N GLN A 90 6.97 -0.02 6.68
CA GLN A 90 5.77 0.13 5.88
C GLN A 90 5.71 -0.98 4.83
N VAL A 91 4.55 -1.62 4.71
CA VAL A 91 4.31 -2.68 3.72
C VAL A 91 3.36 -2.16 2.65
N THR A 92 3.76 -2.31 1.40
CA THR A 92 2.93 -1.98 0.24
C THR A 92 2.55 -3.27 -0.47
N VAL A 93 1.25 -3.51 -0.62
CA VAL A 93 0.70 -4.68 -1.31
C VAL A 93 0.04 -4.21 -2.61
N VAL A 94 0.50 -4.80 -3.71
CA VAL A 94 -0.06 -4.61 -5.05
C VAL A 94 -0.63 -5.95 -5.50
N PRO A 95 -1.88 -6.02 -5.96
CA PRO A 95 -2.46 -7.25 -6.50
C PRO A 95 -1.69 -7.74 -7.73
N THR A 96 -1.47 -9.05 -7.83
CA THR A 96 -0.74 -9.68 -8.95
C THR A 96 -1.53 -10.79 -9.63
N ALA A 97 -2.59 -11.29 -9.00
CA ALA A 97 -3.41 -12.38 -9.52
C ALA A 97 -4.38 -11.88 -10.59
N ILE A 98 -4.11 -12.22 -11.86
CA ILE A 98 -4.97 -11.90 -13.00
C ILE A 98 -6.20 -12.81 -12.93
N PRO A 99 -7.43 -12.28 -13.12
CA PRO A 99 -8.65 -13.11 -13.17
C PRO A 99 -8.66 -14.10 -14.34
N ASP A 100 -9.28 -15.28 -14.15
CA ASP A 100 -9.29 -16.37 -15.11
C ASP A 100 -9.86 -15.97 -16.50
N TYR A 101 -10.83 -15.06 -16.56
CA TYR A 101 -11.37 -14.58 -17.84
C TYR A 101 -10.35 -13.78 -18.66
N ALA A 102 -9.29 -13.30 -18.03
CA ALA A 102 -8.22 -12.50 -18.63
C ALA A 102 -6.93 -13.32 -18.82
N GLU A 103 -7.01 -14.65 -18.95
CA GLU A 103 -5.89 -15.56 -19.21
C GLU A 103 -5.06 -15.22 -20.46
N ASN A 104 -5.68 -14.47 -21.38
CA ASN A 104 -5.01 -13.96 -22.58
C ASN A 104 -4.05 -12.79 -22.32
N CYS A 105 -4.01 -12.27 -21.09
CA CYS A 105 -3.02 -11.29 -20.67
C CYS A 105 -1.74 -12.01 -20.24
N VAL A 106 -0.62 -11.68 -20.87
CA VAL A 106 0.67 -12.35 -20.63
C VAL A 106 1.19 -12.07 -19.23
N ASP A 107 0.93 -10.86 -18.71
CA ASP A 107 1.40 -10.41 -17.40
C ASP A 107 0.48 -9.37 -16.77
N ALA A 108 0.78 -9.02 -15.52
CA ALA A 108 0.05 -8.00 -14.76
C ALA A 108 0.10 -6.61 -15.44
N ALA A 109 1.19 -6.29 -16.12
CA ALA A 109 1.34 -4.99 -16.79
C ALA A 109 0.40 -4.86 -17.99
N GLU A 110 0.24 -5.95 -18.75
CA GLU A 110 -0.72 -6.00 -19.85
C GLU A 110 -2.17 -5.93 -19.34
N TYR A 111 -2.49 -6.62 -18.24
CA TYR A 111 -3.79 -6.52 -17.61
C TYR A 111 -4.09 -5.12 -17.09
N ILE A 112 -3.15 -4.45 -16.43
CA ILE A 112 -3.24 -3.04 -16.01
C ILE A 112 -3.50 -2.13 -17.22
N SER A 113 -2.78 -2.37 -18.32
CA SER A 113 -2.97 -1.61 -19.56
C SER A 113 -4.38 -1.78 -20.11
N ALA A 114 -4.91 -3.02 -20.11
CA ALA A 114 -6.28 -3.29 -20.55
C ALA A 114 -7.32 -2.66 -19.60
N CYS A 115 -7.09 -2.70 -18.27
CA CYS A 115 -7.96 -2.04 -17.29
C CYS A 115 -8.00 -0.52 -17.44
N SER A 116 -6.88 0.10 -17.83
CA SER A 116 -6.86 1.55 -18.08
C SER A 116 -7.77 1.98 -19.25
N CYS A 117 -8.14 1.04 -20.13
CA CYS A 117 -9.09 1.28 -21.22
C CYS A 117 -10.54 1.44 -20.74
N PHE A 118 -10.88 1.09 -19.50
CA PHE A 118 -12.11 1.50 -18.83
C PHE A 118 -12.08 2.96 -18.33
N GLY A 119 -10.96 3.67 -18.50
CA GLY A 119 -10.74 4.98 -17.89
C GLY A 119 -10.40 4.90 -16.40
N LEU A 120 -10.12 3.71 -15.89
CA LEU A 120 -9.73 3.50 -14.50
C LEU A 120 -8.25 3.83 -14.29
N THR A 121 -7.97 4.53 -13.20
CA THR A 121 -6.61 4.85 -12.75
C THR A 121 -6.32 4.14 -11.43
N GLY A 122 -5.05 3.87 -11.18
CA GLY A 122 -4.63 3.29 -9.90
C GLY A 122 -5.05 4.16 -8.72
N SER A 123 -5.49 3.52 -7.67
CA SER A 123 -5.83 4.16 -6.40
C SER A 123 -5.01 3.55 -5.25
N VAL A 124 -4.83 4.34 -4.20
CA VAL A 124 -4.09 3.90 -3.02
C VAL A 124 -5.01 3.99 -1.81
N THR A 125 -5.06 2.92 -1.04
CA THR A 125 -5.73 2.91 0.26
C THR A 125 -4.70 2.67 1.36
N THR A 126 -4.93 3.27 2.53
CA THR A 126 -4.07 3.08 3.70
C THR A 126 -4.81 2.23 4.71
N ALA A 127 -4.23 1.07 5.03
CA ALA A 127 -4.74 0.20 6.10
C ALA A 127 -4.44 0.82 7.48
N PRO A 128 -5.20 0.45 8.52
CA PRO A 128 -4.88 0.87 9.88
C PRO A 128 -3.48 0.42 10.28
N ALA A 129 -2.74 1.28 11.01
CA ALA A 129 -1.44 0.91 11.54
C ALA A 129 -1.61 -0.22 12.57
N PRO A 130 -0.87 -1.34 12.46
CA PRO A 130 -0.88 -2.37 13.48
C PRO A 130 -0.26 -1.83 14.78
N THR A 131 -0.77 -2.29 15.93
CA THR A 131 -0.23 -1.92 17.25
C THR A 131 0.48 -3.13 17.85
N VAL A 132 1.72 -2.93 18.28
CA VAL A 132 2.51 -3.92 19.00
C VAL A 132 2.63 -3.47 20.45
N THR A 133 2.20 -4.31 21.39
CA THR A 133 2.37 -4.04 22.82
C THR A 133 3.64 -4.73 23.32
N VAL A 134 4.55 -3.96 23.89
CA VAL A 134 5.77 -4.45 24.54
C VAL A 134 5.59 -4.26 26.04
N THR A 135 5.65 -5.36 26.81
CA THR A 135 5.63 -5.32 28.27
C THR A 135 7.06 -5.27 28.79
N THR A 136 7.39 -4.24 29.54
CA THR A 136 8.67 -4.10 30.24
C THR A 136 8.43 -4.26 31.73
N THR A 137 9.13 -5.19 32.35
CA THR A 137 9.09 -5.39 33.80
C THR A 137 10.22 -4.60 34.42
N VAL A 138 9.94 -3.79 35.43
CA VAL A 138 10.95 -3.06 36.22
C VAL A 138 11.05 -3.71 37.61
N ASP A 139 12.23 -4.21 37.95
CA ASP A 139 12.53 -4.74 39.27
C ASP A 139 13.04 -3.60 40.14
N TYR A 140 12.41 -3.39 41.27
CA TYR A 140 12.94 -2.45 42.30
C TYR A 140 14.02 -3.15 43.12
N CYS A 141 15.23 -2.58 43.14
CA CYS A 141 16.22 -2.89 44.14
C CYS A 141 15.89 -2.08 45.40
N GLU A 142 15.44 -2.75 46.47
CA GLU A 142 15.40 -2.12 47.80
C GLU A 142 16.85 -1.92 48.31
N GLU A 143 17.18 -0.65 48.71
CA GLU A 143 18.41 -0.33 49.43
C GLU A 143 18.29 -0.76 50.89
#